data_77094ff57e5df703d84cc399b1f65f14
#
_entry.id   77094ff57e5df703d84cc399b1f65f14
#
_cell.length_a   1.000
_cell.length_b   1.000
_cell.length_c   1.000
_cell.angle_alpha   90.00
_cell.angle_beta   90.00
_cell.angle_gamma   90.00
#
_symmetry.space_group_name_H-M   'P 1'
#
loop_
_entity.id
_entity.type
_entity.pdbx_description
1 polymer ?
#
loop_
_entity_poly.entity_id
_entity_poly.type
_entity_poly.pdbx_seq_one_letter_code
_entity_poly.pdbx_strand_id
1 'polypeptide(L)'
;MRIEMTDRQLHDFQILTFDCYGTLIDWEAGILAALRSVLDEHGVTAGDDQLLEQYAGFEAAAEGGPYLPYRQVLARALAGVAGEHGFEPSAAESARFSESVGDWPAFADSAAALAQLKEHFKLGVITNCDTDLFARSNERLGVEFDWVITAQQLGSYKPNPRNFELARAQIGGPPERHLHVAQSLFHDHVPAHALGLTTAWIDRRHGRPGSGATPPAQATPDFTFPDMASFAEAAIR
;
A
#
# COMPACT_ATOMS: atom_id res chain seq x y z
N MET A 1 -32.40 -1.71 3.52
CA MET A 1 -32.72 -1.34 2.13
C MET A 1 -31.48 -1.72 1.34
N ARG A 2 -31.50 -2.86 0.62
CA ARG A 2 -30.43 -3.24 -0.31
C ARG A 2 -30.46 -2.20 -1.43
N ILE A 3 -29.42 -1.38 -1.52
CA ILE A 3 -29.14 -0.60 -2.71
C ILE A 3 -28.74 -1.64 -3.75
N GLU A 4 -29.56 -1.79 -4.79
CA GLU A 4 -29.20 -2.58 -5.97
C GLU A 4 -27.79 -2.13 -6.42
N MET A 5 -26.90 -3.10 -6.57
CA MET A 5 -25.62 -2.87 -7.23
C MET A 5 -25.94 -2.36 -8.63
N THR A 6 -25.90 -1.06 -8.80
CA THR A 6 -25.96 -0.41 -10.11
C THR A 6 -24.81 -0.98 -10.94
N ASP A 7 -25.10 -1.24 -12.21
CA ASP A 7 -24.19 -1.75 -13.23
C ASP A 7 -23.14 -0.66 -13.57
N ARG A 8 -22.32 -0.28 -12.60
CA ARG A 8 -21.31 0.78 -12.73
C ARG A 8 -20.18 0.27 -13.59
N GLN A 9 -19.85 1.08 -14.59
CA GLN A 9 -18.67 0.85 -15.43
C GLN A 9 -17.49 1.69 -14.91
N LEU A 10 -16.26 1.25 -15.19
CA LEU A 10 -15.07 1.95 -14.72
C LEU A 10 -14.95 3.39 -15.25
N HIS A 11 -15.45 3.66 -16.45
CA HIS A 11 -15.45 5.00 -17.06
C HIS A 11 -16.45 5.98 -16.41
N ASP A 12 -17.34 5.53 -15.52
CA ASP A 12 -18.26 6.39 -14.76
C ASP A 12 -17.54 7.16 -13.63
N PHE A 13 -16.39 6.67 -13.19
CA PHE A 13 -15.59 7.32 -12.16
C PHE A 13 -14.85 8.53 -12.72
N GLN A 14 -14.53 9.47 -11.85
CA GLN A 14 -13.78 10.70 -12.19
C GLN A 14 -12.49 10.81 -11.36
N ILE A 15 -12.48 10.17 -10.21
CA ILE A 15 -11.40 10.21 -9.25
C ILE A 15 -10.98 8.78 -8.94
N LEU A 16 -9.70 8.49 -9.16
CA LEU A 16 -9.08 7.25 -8.75
C LEU A 16 -8.12 7.56 -7.60
N THR A 17 -8.30 6.89 -6.47
CA THR A 17 -7.31 6.92 -5.40
C THR A 17 -6.60 5.57 -5.32
N PHE A 18 -5.30 5.62 -5.09
CA PHE A 18 -4.46 4.43 -5.04
C PHE A 18 -3.84 4.25 -3.66
N ASP A 19 -3.78 3.02 -3.19
CA ASP A 19 -2.71 2.61 -2.30
C ASP A 19 -1.38 2.64 -3.05
N CYS A 20 -0.26 2.72 -2.32
CA CYS A 20 1.07 2.80 -2.94
C CYS A 20 1.86 1.50 -2.82
N TYR A 21 2.20 1.11 -1.60
CA TYR A 21 3.11 -0.01 -1.32
C TYR A 21 2.38 -1.35 -1.37
N GLY A 22 2.81 -2.22 -2.30
CA GLY A 22 2.11 -3.46 -2.67
C GLY A 22 1.17 -3.29 -3.86
N THR A 23 0.72 -2.06 -4.17
CA THR A 23 -0.13 -1.75 -5.32
C THR A 23 0.66 -1.19 -6.50
N LEU A 24 1.43 -0.13 -6.30
CA LEU A 24 2.23 0.59 -7.28
C LEU A 24 3.73 0.32 -7.13
N ILE A 25 4.20 0.19 -5.91
CA ILE A 25 5.57 -0.14 -5.52
C ILE A 25 5.63 -1.60 -5.08
N ASP A 26 6.57 -2.37 -5.63
CA ASP A 26 6.82 -3.76 -5.25
C ASP A 26 7.53 -3.80 -3.88
N TRP A 27 6.73 -3.64 -2.86
CA TRP A 27 7.21 -3.57 -1.50
C TRP A 27 7.76 -4.90 -0.98
N GLU A 28 7.23 -6.06 -1.45
CA GLU A 28 7.76 -7.37 -1.05
C GLU A 28 9.22 -7.51 -1.51
N ALA A 29 9.53 -7.15 -2.74
CA ALA A 29 10.91 -7.11 -3.23
C ALA A 29 11.77 -6.11 -2.44
N GLY A 30 11.23 -4.93 -2.16
CA GLY A 30 11.92 -3.90 -1.38
C GLY A 30 12.21 -4.32 0.06
N ILE A 31 11.21 -4.84 0.78
CA ILE A 31 11.32 -5.36 2.15
C ILE A 31 12.36 -6.48 2.22
N LEU A 32 12.26 -7.47 1.31
CA LEU A 32 13.18 -8.61 1.29
C LEU A 32 14.62 -8.16 1.05
N ALA A 33 14.86 -7.27 0.09
CA ALA A 33 16.19 -6.74 -0.17
C ALA A 33 16.77 -6.01 1.05
N ALA A 34 15.96 -5.19 1.72
CA ALA A 34 16.36 -4.46 2.91
C ALA A 34 16.59 -5.37 4.13
N LEU A 35 15.70 -6.35 4.38
CA LEU A 35 15.87 -7.33 5.45
C LEU A 35 17.12 -8.17 5.24
N ARG A 36 17.34 -8.71 4.02
CA ARG A 36 18.51 -9.53 3.72
C ARG A 36 19.81 -8.78 3.91
N SER A 37 19.85 -7.48 3.57
CA SER A 37 21.05 -6.67 3.80
C SER A 37 21.45 -6.57 5.28
N VAL A 38 20.51 -6.79 6.21
CA VAL A 38 20.79 -6.81 7.65
C VAL A 38 21.02 -8.27 8.12
N LEU A 39 20.14 -9.19 7.73
CA LEU A 39 20.20 -10.59 8.17
C LEU A 39 21.50 -11.29 7.74
N ASP A 40 21.99 -11.01 6.53
CA ASP A 40 23.25 -11.58 6.02
C ASP A 40 24.47 -11.15 6.85
N GLU A 41 24.50 -9.89 7.35
CA GLU A 41 25.55 -9.41 8.26
C GLU A 41 25.58 -10.17 9.58
N HIS A 42 24.43 -10.75 9.99
CA HIS A 42 24.29 -11.58 11.21
C HIS A 42 24.30 -13.10 10.92
N GLY A 43 24.56 -13.51 9.68
CA GLY A 43 24.63 -14.93 9.27
C GLY A 43 23.28 -15.65 9.33
N VAL A 44 22.18 -14.92 9.28
CA VAL A 44 20.80 -15.48 9.34
C VAL A 44 20.33 -15.88 7.95
N THR A 45 19.82 -17.11 7.83
CA THR A 45 19.16 -17.63 6.62
C THR A 45 17.71 -17.95 6.93
N ALA A 46 16.76 -17.35 6.21
CA ALA A 46 15.33 -17.60 6.34
C ALA A 46 14.65 -17.53 4.97
N GLY A 47 13.48 -18.18 4.81
CA GLY A 47 12.70 -18.15 3.59
C GLY A 47 12.01 -16.81 3.38
N ASP A 48 11.81 -16.42 2.11
CA ASP A 48 11.18 -15.13 1.76
C ASP A 48 9.77 -14.99 2.34
N ASP A 49 8.92 -16.00 2.18
CA ASP A 49 7.55 -15.94 2.70
C ASP A 49 7.53 -15.84 4.24
N GLN A 50 8.44 -16.54 4.93
CA GLN A 50 8.59 -16.43 6.38
C GLN A 50 8.97 -15.01 6.81
N LEU A 51 9.93 -14.39 6.12
CA LEU A 51 10.38 -13.02 6.42
C LEU A 51 9.27 -12.01 6.19
N LEU A 52 8.51 -12.13 5.10
CA LEU A 52 7.38 -11.26 4.79
C LEU A 52 6.26 -11.38 5.83
N GLU A 53 5.92 -12.60 6.26
CA GLU A 53 4.89 -12.83 7.28
C GLU A 53 5.32 -12.29 8.65
N GLN A 54 6.58 -12.49 9.04
CA GLN A 54 7.13 -11.92 10.27
C GLN A 54 7.09 -10.39 10.23
N TYR A 55 7.57 -9.81 9.13
CA TYR A 55 7.53 -8.36 8.92
C TYR A 55 6.10 -7.82 9.03
N ALA A 56 5.14 -8.40 8.30
CA ALA A 56 3.73 -7.99 8.32
C ALA A 56 3.14 -7.98 9.74
N GLY A 57 3.47 -8.99 10.54
CA GLY A 57 3.00 -9.07 11.93
C GLY A 57 3.54 -7.94 12.81
N PHE A 58 4.83 -7.66 12.72
CA PHE A 58 5.47 -6.61 13.53
C PHE A 58 5.11 -5.20 13.05
N GLU A 59 5.01 -4.98 11.74
CA GLU A 59 4.55 -3.71 11.17
C GLU A 59 3.13 -3.39 11.61
N ALA A 60 2.18 -4.33 11.42
CA ALA A 60 0.78 -4.16 11.82
C ALA A 60 0.64 -3.91 13.34
N ALA A 61 1.43 -4.60 14.17
CA ALA A 61 1.44 -4.36 15.61
C ALA A 61 1.94 -2.95 15.97
N ALA A 62 2.94 -2.45 15.26
CA ALA A 62 3.47 -1.10 15.47
C ALA A 62 2.50 -0.01 14.99
N GLU A 63 1.81 -0.22 13.86
CA GLU A 63 0.80 0.69 13.33
C GLU A 63 -0.50 0.69 14.16
N GLY A 64 -0.85 -0.42 14.79
CA GLY A 64 -2.03 -0.55 15.66
C GLY A 64 -1.92 0.17 17.00
N GLY A 65 -0.75 0.68 17.36
CA GLY A 65 -0.50 1.47 18.57
C GLY A 65 -0.79 2.97 18.40
N PRO A 66 -0.31 3.79 19.36
CA PRO A 66 -0.26 5.25 19.15
C PRO A 66 0.55 5.59 17.89
N TYR A 67 0.09 6.58 17.14
CA TYR A 67 0.76 6.98 15.91
C TYR A 67 2.25 7.26 16.12
N LEU A 68 3.07 6.70 15.24
CA LEU A 68 4.52 6.93 15.12
C LEU A 68 4.83 7.31 13.65
N PRO A 69 5.85 8.10 13.35
CA PRO A 69 6.37 8.22 12.00
C PRO A 69 6.73 6.84 11.41
N TYR A 70 6.51 6.64 10.12
CA TYR A 70 6.68 5.32 9.47
C TYR A 70 8.11 4.76 9.63
N ARG A 71 9.12 5.62 9.62
CA ARG A 71 10.51 5.22 9.95
C ARG A 71 10.64 4.51 11.31
N GLN A 72 9.88 4.95 12.31
CA GLN A 72 9.88 4.30 13.62
C GLN A 72 9.10 2.98 13.61
N VAL A 73 8.04 2.88 12.82
CA VAL A 73 7.32 1.61 12.56
C VAL A 73 8.28 0.61 11.94
N LEU A 74 9.01 1.00 10.89
CA LEU A 74 9.99 0.16 10.22
C LEU A 74 11.12 -0.31 11.14
N ALA A 75 11.66 0.60 11.97
CA ALA A 75 12.68 0.24 12.96
C ALA A 75 12.16 -0.80 13.98
N ARG A 76 10.89 -0.68 14.39
CA ARG A 76 10.25 -1.69 15.27
C ARG A 76 10.01 -3.01 14.56
N ALA A 77 9.58 -2.98 13.30
CA ALA A 77 9.39 -4.18 12.50
C ALA A 77 10.71 -4.93 12.31
N LEU A 78 11.80 -4.22 11.97
CA LEU A 78 13.12 -4.82 11.89
C LEU A 78 13.57 -5.42 13.23
N ALA A 79 13.40 -4.69 14.34
CA ALA A 79 13.76 -5.20 15.67
C ALA A 79 12.97 -6.46 16.04
N GLY A 80 11.68 -6.52 15.67
CA GLY A 80 10.87 -7.70 15.86
C GLY A 80 11.38 -8.91 15.06
N VAL A 81 11.63 -8.73 13.76
CA VAL A 81 12.20 -9.78 12.89
C VAL A 81 13.56 -10.24 13.42
N ALA A 82 14.47 -9.31 13.75
CA ALA A 82 15.78 -9.61 14.30
C ALA A 82 15.70 -10.42 15.60
N GLY A 83 14.77 -10.04 16.48
CA GLY A 83 14.51 -10.76 17.75
C GLY A 83 14.09 -12.22 17.55
N GLU A 84 13.26 -12.53 16.53
CA GLU A 84 12.91 -13.91 16.16
C GLU A 84 14.14 -14.72 15.70
N HIS A 85 15.20 -14.04 15.22
CA HIS A 85 16.45 -14.64 14.78
C HIS A 85 17.61 -14.48 15.79
N GLY A 86 17.32 -13.99 17.01
CA GLY A 86 18.24 -13.99 18.15
C GLY A 86 19.29 -12.89 18.16
N PHE A 87 19.05 -11.76 17.49
CA PHE A 87 19.94 -10.61 17.54
C PHE A 87 19.17 -9.28 17.69
N GLU A 88 19.89 -8.20 18.01
CA GLU A 88 19.37 -6.84 18.04
C GLU A 88 20.05 -6.03 16.93
N PRO A 89 19.29 -5.33 16.06
CA PRO A 89 19.89 -4.51 15.04
C PRO A 89 20.51 -3.26 15.65
N SER A 90 21.67 -2.84 15.15
CA SER A 90 22.30 -1.60 15.52
C SER A 90 21.46 -0.38 15.07
N ALA A 91 21.75 0.80 15.62
CA ALA A 91 21.12 2.04 15.19
C ALA A 91 21.37 2.35 13.70
N ALA A 92 22.54 1.98 13.17
CA ALA A 92 22.88 2.18 11.77
C ALA A 92 22.07 1.26 10.85
N GLU A 93 21.89 -0.02 11.22
CA GLU A 93 21.05 -0.98 10.49
C GLU A 93 19.58 -0.55 10.51
N SER A 94 19.07 -0.14 11.67
CA SER A 94 17.70 0.36 11.81
C SER A 94 17.46 1.62 10.95
N ALA A 95 18.40 2.56 10.91
CA ALA A 95 18.32 3.74 10.07
C ALA A 95 18.36 3.37 8.58
N ARG A 96 19.29 2.50 8.16
CA ARG A 96 19.39 2.01 6.77
C ARG A 96 18.11 1.32 6.32
N PHE A 97 17.55 0.45 7.15
CA PHE A 97 16.29 -0.23 6.86
C PHE A 97 15.13 0.74 6.72
N SER A 98 15.00 1.69 7.66
CA SER A 98 13.90 2.67 7.67
C SER A 98 13.95 3.64 6.47
N GLU A 99 15.15 3.96 5.97
CA GLU A 99 15.33 4.81 4.79
C GLU A 99 15.17 4.06 3.46
N SER A 100 15.19 2.72 3.46
CA SER A 100 15.16 1.91 2.24
C SER A 100 13.88 2.05 1.42
N VAL A 101 12.76 2.45 2.05
CA VAL A 101 11.45 2.61 1.40
C VAL A 101 11.53 3.47 0.13
N GLY A 102 12.28 4.56 0.19
CA GLY A 102 12.50 5.43 -0.97
C GLY A 102 13.19 4.76 -2.15
N ASP A 103 13.81 3.59 -1.94
CA ASP A 103 14.55 2.85 -2.97
C ASP A 103 13.83 1.58 -3.46
N TRP A 104 12.68 1.25 -2.89
CA TRP A 104 11.89 0.09 -3.30
C TRP A 104 11.43 0.22 -4.76
N PRO A 105 11.50 -0.84 -5.57
CA PRO A 105 11.19 -0.77 -7.00
C PRO A 105 9.69 -0.56 -7.23
N ALA A 106 9.33 0.17 -8.28
CA ALA A 106 7.97 0.15 -8.79
C ALA A 106 7.70 -1.17 -9.53
N PHE A 107 6.44 -1.64 -9.53
CA PHE A 107 6.05 -2.67 -10.48
C PHE A 107 6.23 -2.16 -11.91
N ALA A 108 6.62 -3.05 -12.82
CA ALA A 108 6.99 -2.69 -14.19
C ALA A 108 5.87 -1.98 -14.98
N ASP A 109 4.63 -2.19 -14.61
CA ASP A 109 3.44 -1.63 -15.25
C ASP A 109 2.94 -0.33 -14.62
N SER A 110 3.36 0.01 -13.38
CA SER A 110 2.75 1.09 -12.60
C SER A 110 2.88 2.44 -13.26
N ALA A 111 4.10 2.83 -13.67
CA ALA A 111 4.34 4.15 -14.26
C ALA A 111 3.55 4.37 -15.55
N ALA A 112 3.55 3.39 -16.46
CA ALA A 112 2.83 3.47 -17.72
C ALA A 112 1.31 3.51 -17.51
N ALA A 113 0.79 2.68 -16.60
CA ALA A 113 -0.64 2.66 -16.27
C ALA A 113 -1.10 3.99 -15.66
N LEU A 114 -0.34 4.55 -14.70
CA LEU A 114 -0.66 5.83 -14.09
C LEU A 114 -0.63 6.98 -15.11
N ALA A 115 0.33 7.00 -16.04
CA ALA A 115 0.41 8.00 -17.08
C ALA A 115 -0.85 7.98 -17.98
N GLN A 116 -1.29 6.79 -18.40
CA GLN A 116 -2.53 6.64 -19.17
C GLN A 116 -3.77 7.09 -18.40
N LEU A 117 -3.90 6.64 -17.14
CA LEU A 117 -5.05 6.99 -16.30
C LEU A 117 -5.12 8.51 -16.03
N LYS A 118 -3.98 9.18 -15.90
CA LYS A 118 -3.91 10.63 -15.65
C LYS A 118 -4.50 11.48 -16.78
N GLU A 119 -4.54 10.94 -17.99
CA GLU A 119 -5.17 11.62 -19.15
C GLU A 119 -6.70 11.67 -19.02
N HIS A 120 -7.30 10.75 -18.25
CA HIS A 120 -8.75 10.57 -18.18
C HIS A 120 -9.34 10.86 -16.80
N PHE A 121 -8.54 10.73 -15.73
CA PHE A 121 -8.99 10.79 -14.33
C PHE A 121 -8.15 11.76 -13.50
N LYS A 122 -8.73 12.24 -12.41
CA LYS A 122 -7.98 12.84 -11.31
C LYS A 122 -7.41 11.73 -10.45
N LEU A 123 -6.12 11.80 -10.10
CA LEU A 123 -5.43 10.76 -9.35
C LEU A 123 -5.06 11.24 -7.96
N GLY A 124 -5.34 10.42 -6.97
CA GLY A 124 -4.88 10.60 -5.59
C GLY A 124 -4.13 9.38 -5.07
N VAL A 125 -3.32 9.56 -4.05
CA VAL A 125 -2.71 8.45 -3.31
C VAL A 125 -3.07 8.55 -1.83
N ILE A 126 -3.40 7.41 -1.21
CA ILE A 126 -3.67 7.27 0.23
C ILE A 126 -2.71 6.19 0.75
N THR A 127 -1.65 6.59 1.44
CA THR A 127 -0.53 5.69 1.74
C THR A 127 -0.12 5.70 3.20
N ASN A 128 0.19 4.50 3.73
CA ASN A 128 0.75 4.29 5.06
C ASN A 128 2.24 4.60 5.07
N CYS A 129 2.62 5.87 4.84
CA CYS A 129 4.03 6.24 4.73
C CYS A 129 4.28 7.67 5.22
N ASP A 130 5.56 8.00 5.46
CA ASP A 130 6.01 9.38 5.65
C ASP A 130 6.06 10.11 4.30
N THR A 131 5.78 11.41 4.31
CA THR A 131 5.58 12.22 3.09
C THR A 131 6.83 12.28 2.22
N ASP A 132 8.01 12.42 2.82
CA ASP A 132 9.26 12.50 2.09
C ASP A 132 9.73 11.14 1.54
N LEU A 133 9.44 10.04 2.24
CA LEU A 133 9.68 8.69 1.73
C LEU A 133 8.79 8.40 0.50
N PHE A 134 7.51 8.76 0.58
CA PHE A 134 6.62 8.66 -0.58
C PHE A 134 7.11 9.52 -1.75
N ALA A 135 7.59 10.74 -1.50
CA ALA A 135 8.10 11.62 -2.56
C ALA A 135 9.23 10.95 -3.36
N ARG A 136 10.17 10.26 -2.69
CA ARG A 136 11.24 9.47 -3.34
C ARG A 136 10.68 8.29 -4.14
N SER A 137 9.70 7.57 -3.60
CA SER A 137 9.03 6.47 -4.33
C SER A 137 8.31 7.00 -5.56
N ASN A 138 7.68 8.18 -5.48
CA ASN A 138 6.95 8.80 -6.58
C ASN A 138 7.85 9.22 -7.76
N GLU A 139 9.14 9.45 -7.54
CA GLU A 139 10.09 9.67 -8.64
C GLU A 139 10.10 8.50 -9.63
N ARG A 140 9.87 7.26 -9.14
CA ARG A 140 9.80 6.05 -9.99
C ARG A 140 8.46 5.88 -10.69
N LEU A 141 7.39 6.40 -10.10
CA LEU A 141 6.05 6.38 -10.69
C LEU A 141 5.89 7.45 -11.77
N GLY A 142 6.63 8.55 -11.67
CA GLY A 142 6.73 9.59 -12.69
C GLY A 142 5.41 10.33 -12.96
N VAL A 143 4.47 10.33 -12.01
CA VAL A 143 3.16 10.97 -12.17
C VAL A 143 2.97 12.06 -11.11
N GLU A 144 2.32 13.14 -11.49
CA GLU A 144 1.84 14.17 -10.57
C GLU A 144 0.43 13.80 -10.08
N PHE A 145 0.33 13.40 -8.81
CA PHE A 145 -0.97 13.16 -8.18
C PHE A 145 -1.66 14.49 -7.85
N ASP A 146 -2.98 14.56 -8.06
CA ASP A 146 -3.80 15.70 -7.65
C ASP A 146 -3.90 15.80 -6.13
N TRP A 147 -3.81 14.66 -5.44
CA TRP A 147 -3.79 14.57 -3.97
C TRP A 147 -2.77 13.54 -3.50
N VAL A 148 -1.92 13.94 -2.57
CA VAL A 148 -1.00 13.05 -1.84
C VAL A 148 -1.41 13.08 -0.39
N ILE A 149 -1.93 11.95 0.10
CA ILE A 149 -2.49 11.80 1.46
C ILE A 149 -1.70 10.69 2.16
N THR A 150 -0.85 11.09 3.10
CA THR A 150 0.05 10.17 3.81
C THR A 150 -0.41 9.95 5.25
N ALA A 151 -0.04 8.81 5.83
CA ALA A 151 -0.27 8.55 7.25
C ALA A 151 0.34 9.64 8.14
N GLN A 152 1.49 10.20 7.73
CA GLN A 152 2.13 11.30 8.46
C GLN A 152 1.24 12.55 8.52
N GLN A 153 0.58 12.93 7.43
CA GLN A 153 -0.33 14.08 7.41
C GLN A 153 -1.59 13.83 8.24
N LEU A 154 -2.08 12.58 8.26
CA LEU A 154 -3.31 12.21 8.96
C LEU A 154 -3.09 11.88 10.44
N GLY A 155 -1.84 11.57 10.85
CA GLY A 155 -1.53 11.05 12.18
C GLY A 155 -2.22 9.70 12.46
N SER A 156 -2.40 8.87 11.42
CA SER A 156 -3.15 7.63 11.48
C SER A 156 -2.78 6.70 10.33
N TYR A 157 -2.81 5.39 10.58
CA TYR A 157 -2.56 4.34 9.60
C TYR A 157 -3.86 3.66 9.14
N LYS A 158 -3.95 3.28 7.84
CA LYS A 158 -4.90 2.28 7.39
C LYS A 158 -4.61 0.97 8.14
N PRO A 159 -5.59 0.17 8.58
CA PRO A 159 -6.99 0.16 8.18
C PRO A 159 -7.93 1.07 9.00
N ASN A 160 -7.43 2.02 9.79
CA ASN A 160 -8.33 2.92 10.52
C ASN A 160 -9.25 3.66 9.53
N PRO A 161 -10.59 3.56 9.66
CA PRO A 161 -11.54 4.20 8.74
C PRO A 161 -11.34 5.71 8.62
N ARG A 162 -10.84 6.35 9.69
CA ARG A 162 -10.53 7.79 9.71
C ARG A 162 -9.65 8.22 8.54
N ASN A 163 -8.73 7.36 8.08
CA ASN A 163 -7.85 7.68 6.94
C ASN A 163 -8.66 7.94 5.67
N PHE A 164 -9.66 7.09 5.40
CA PHE A 164 -10.55 7.26 4.25
C PHE A 164 -11.53 8.42 4.42
N GLU A 165 -12.06 8.63 5.64
CA GLU A 165 -12.95 9.76 5.95
C GLU A 165 -12.23 11.10 5.71
N LEU A 166 -11.02 11.25 6.23
CA LEU A 166 -10.22 12.47 6.05
C LEU A 166 -9.76 12.65 4.60
N ALA A 167 -9.36 11.55 3.93
CA ALA A 167 -9.02 11.60 2.51
C ALA A 167 -10.20 12.08 1.65
N ARG A 168 -11.38 11.53 1.87
CA ARG A 168 -12.61 11.99 1.19
C ARG A 168 -12.94 13.44 1.46
N ALA A 169 -12.76 13.91 2.70
CA ALA A 169 -12.99 15.30 3.03
C ALA A 169 -12.01 16.25 2.31
N GLN A 170 -10.76 15.84 2.09
CA GLN A 170 -9.76 16.61 1.35
C GLN A 170 -10.01 16.58 -0.16
N ILE A 171 -10.37 15.42 -0.71
CA ILE A 171 -10.60 15.23 -2.14
C ILE A 171 -11.91 15.91 -2.58
N GLY A 172 -12.96 15.76 -1.78
CA GLY A 172 -14.29 16.27 -2.10
C GLY A 172 -14.96 15.48 -3.22
N GLY A 173 -16.05 16.05 -3.74
CA GLY A 173 -16.83 15.42 -4.81
C GLY A 173 -17.78 14.31 -4.34
N PRO A 174 -18.64 13.82 -5.24
CA PRO A 174 -19.65 12.81 -4.92
C PRO A 174 -18.99 11.42 -4.81
N PRO A 175 -19.30 10.66 -3.72
CA PRO A 175 -18.67 9.35 -3.47
C PRO A 175 -18.83 8.35 -4.61
N GLU A 176 -19.93 8.41 -5.33
CA GLU A 176 -20.25 7.53 -6.46
C GLU A 176 -19.33 7.72 -7.67
N ARG A 177 -18.56 8.80 -7.73
CA ARG A 177 -17.57 9.07 -8.77
C ARG A 177 -16.13 8.79 -8.33
N HIS A 178 -15.98 8.16 -7.19
CA HIS A 178 -14.71 7.86 -6.56
C HIS A 178 -14.48 6.35 -6.53
N LEU A 179 -13.36 5.87 -7.07
CA LEU A 179 -12.91 4.49 -7.01
C LEU A 179 -11.59 4.42 -6.26
N HIS A 180 -11.50 3.52 -5.28
CA HIS A 180 -10.25 3.23 -4.58
C HIS A 180 -9.61 1.95 -5.14
N VAL A 181 -8.34 2.02 -5.51
CA VAL A 181 -7.58 0.97 -6.19
C VAL A 181 -6.44 0.50 -5.30
N ALA A 182 -6.44 -0.76 -4.88
CA ALA A 182 -5.48 -1.27 -3.92
C ALA A 182 -5.25 -2.79 -4.02
N GLN A 183 -4.07 -3.24 -3.57
CA GLN A 183 -3.76 -4.65 -3.39
C GLN A 183 -4.25 -5.17 -2.03
N SER A 184 -4.14 -4.36 -0.95
CA SER A 184 -4.36 -4.85 0.39
C SER A 184 -5.85 -5.00 0.73
N LEU A 185 -6.31 -6.25 0.90
CA LEU A 185 -7.65 -6.49 1.42
C LEU A 185 -7.79 -5.95 2.85
N PHE A 186 -6.75 -6.09 3.68
CA PHE A 186 -6.74 -5.66 5.08
C PHE A 186 -6.72 -4.14 5.26
N HIS A 187 -5.74 -3.46 4.66
CA HIS A 187 -5.55 -2.04 4.87
C HIS A 187 -6.56 -1.17 4.11
N ASP A 188 -7.07 -1.65 2.97
CA ASP A 188 -7.81 -0.83 2.03
C ASP A 188 -9.25 -1.29 1.82
N HIS A 189 -9.47 -2.51 1.34
CA HIS A 189 -10.80 -2.95 0.92
C HIS A 189 -11.78 -3.08 2.10
N VAL A 190 -11.35 -3.67 3.22
CA VAL A 190 -12.20 -3.81 4.41
C VAL A 190 -12.68 -2.45 4.92
N PRO A 191 -11.81 -1.46 5.22
CA PRO A 191 -12.28 -0.15 5.70
C PRO A 191 -13.00 0.67 4.63
N ALA A 192 -12.59 0.60 3.35
CA ALA A 192 -13.26 1.31 2.26
C ALA A 192 -14.72 0.84 2.08
N HIS A 193 -14.96 -0.47 2.09
CA HIS A 193 -16.30 -1.05 2.01
C HIS A 193 -17.16 -0.68 3.21
N ALA A 194 -16.60 -0.65 4.43
CA ALA A 194 -17.31 -0.21 5.62
C ALA A 194 -17.85 1.23 5.50
N LEU A 195 -17.21 2.06 4.68
CA LEU A 195 -17.59 3.44 4.37
C LEU A 195 -18.40 3.58 3.06
N GLY A 196 -18.75 2.46 2.42
CA GLY A 196 -19.54 2.45 1.19
C GLY A 196 -18.77 2.96 -0.04
N LEU A 197 -17.44 2.88 -0.03
CA LEU A 197 -16.61 3.20 -1.19
C LEU A 197 -16.59 2.03 -2.17
N THR A 198 -16.59 2.34 -3.47
CA THR A 198 -16.33 1.37 -4.54
C THR A 198 -14.84 1.10 -4.63
N THR A 199 -14.45 -0.17 -4.81
CA THR A 199 -13.05 -0.57 -4.79
C THR A 199 -12.69 -1.46 -5.99
N ALA A 200 -11.44 -1.33 -6.46
CA ALA A 200 -10.82 -2.22 -7.41
C ALA A 200 -9.60 -2.90 -6.78
N TRP A 201 -9.60 -4.23 -6.77
CA TRP A 201 -8.50 -5.02 -6.24
C TRP A 201 -7.47 -5.30 -7.34
N ILE A 202 -6.21 -4.98 -7.05
CA ILE A 202 -5.07 -5.36 -7.89
C ILE A 202 -4.40 -6.55 -7.23
N ASP A 203 -4.71 -7.76 -7.73
CA ASP A 203 -4.18 -9.02 -7.18
C ASP A 203 -2.73 -9.26 -7.61
N ARG A 204 -1.79 -8.53 -7.01
CA ARG A 204 -0.35 -8.64 -7.29
C ARG A 204 0.26 -10.00 -6.93
N ARG A 205 -0.40 -10.74 -6.05
CA ARG A 205 0.10 -12.07 -5.66
C ARG A 205 -0.40 -13.20 -6.56
N HIS A 206 -1.52 -13.05 -7.21
CA HIS A 206 -2.10 -13.90 -8.23
C HIS A 206 -1.74 -15.40 -8.12
N GLY A 207 -2.40 -16.10 -7.18
CA GLY A 207 -2.20 -17.54 -6.98
C GLY A 207 -0.96 -17.94 -6.16
N ARG A 208 -0.13 -17.01 -5.70
CA ARG A 208 0.90 -17.35 -4.72
C ARG A 208 0.28 -17.64 -3.35
N PRO A 209 0.73 -18.68 -2.62
CA PRO A 209 0.22 -18.98 -1.29
C PRO A 209 0.59 -17.88 -0.27
N GLY A 210 -0.16 -17.82 0.84
CA GLY A 210 0.06 -16.85 1.92
C GLY A 210 -0.43 -15.44 1.58
N SER A 211 -0.32 -14.54 2.54
CA SER A 211 -0.72 -13.13 2.43
C SER A 211 0.43 -12.17 2.09
N GLY A 212 1.67 -12.66 2.08
CA GLY A 212 2.88 -11.85 1.87
C GLY A 212 3.11 -10.88 3.01
N ALA A 213 3.52 -9.67 2.68
CA ALA A 213 3.77 -8.61 3.65
C ALA A 213 2.47 -7.93 4.16
N THR A 214 1.28 -8.48 3.87
CA THR A 214 -0.02 -7.94 4.34
C THR A 214 -0.70 -8.92 5.29
N PRO A 215 -1.26 -8.49 6.43
CA PRO A 215 -2.10 -9.35 7.25
C PRO A 215 -3.27 -9.94 6.45
N PRO A 216 -3.65 -11.22 6.69
CA PRO A 216 -4.76 -11.83 5.97
C PRO A 216 -6.09 -11.16 6.30
N ALA A 217 -6.91 -10.92 5.28
CA ALA A 217 -8.26 -10.40 5.42
C ALA A 217 -9.19 -10.97 4.33
N GLN A 218 -10.49 -10.81 4.53
CA GLN A 218 -11.52 -11.15 3.56
C GLN A 218 -12.33 -9.90 3.22
N ALA A 219 -12.41 -9.59 1.95
CA ALA A 219 -13.25 -8.54 1.39
C ALA A 219 -13.80 -9.01 0.03
N THR A 220 -14.85 -8.37 -0.44
CA THR A 220 -15.40 -8.60 -1.78
C THR A 220 -15.26 -7.30 -2.57
N PRO A 221 -14.15 -7.08 -3.28
CA PRO A 221 -13.97 -5.91 -4.14
C PRO A 221 -15.02 -5.85 -5.24
N ASP A 222 -15.39 -4.65 -5.69
CA ASP A 222 -16.35 -4.46 -6.78
C ASP A 222 -15.74 -4.86 -8.14
N PHE A 223 -14.42 -4.64 -8.30
CA PHE A 223 -13.65 -5.02 -9.48
C PHE A 223 -12.38 -5.75 -9.05
N THR A 224 -11.87 -6.61 -9.93
CA THR A 224 -10.61 -7.36 -9.70
C THR A 224 -9.78 -7.41 -10.97
N PHE A 225 -8.49 -7.10 -10.85
CA PHE A 225 -7.51 -7.13 -11.94
C PHE A 225 -6.21 -7.80 -11.48
N PRO A 226 -5.51 -8.48 -12.37
CA PRO A 226 -4.23 -9.11 -12.02
C PRO A 226 -3.08 -8.09 -11.87
N ASP A 227 -3.21 -6.91 -12.50
CA ASP A 227 -2.17 -5.90 -12.57
C ASP A 227 -2.75 -4.51 -12.91
N MET A 228 -1.91 -3.48 -12.80
CA MET A 228 -2.29 -2.10 -13.13
C MET A 228 -2.47 -1.86 -14.63
N ALA A 229 -1.78 -2.61 -15.49
CA ALA A 229 -1.92 -2.47 -16.94
C ALA A 229 -3.33 -2.90 -17.38
N SER A 230 -3.80 -4.05 -16.91
CA SER A 230 -5.15 -4.56 -17.19
C SER A 230 -6.24 -3.64 -16.62
N PHE A 231 -6.01 -3.09 -15.40
CA PHE A 231 -6.92 -2.12 -14.81
C PHE A 231 -7.01 -0.85 -15.66
N ALA A 232 -5.87 -0.26 -16.05
CA ALA A 232 -5.83 0.96 -16.84
C ALA A 232 -6.52 0.76 -18.21
N GLU A 233 -6.22 -0.33 -18.91
CA GLU A 233 -6.87 -0.66 -20.18
C GLU A 233 -8.39 -0.76 -20.04
N ALA A 234 -8.89 -1.37 -18.97
CA ALA A 234 -10.33 -1.51 -18.73
C ALA A 234 -10.98 -0.17 -18.34
N ALA A 235 -10.27 0.69 -17.61
CA ALA A 235 -10.81 1.95 -17.11
C ALA A 235 -10.95 3.05 -18.18
N ILE A 236 -10.12 3.01 -19.24
CA ILE A 236 -10.12 4.01 -20.31
C ILE A 236 -10.98 3.61 -21.54
N ARG A 237 -11.53 2.40 -21.56
CA ARG A 237 -12.47 1.95 -22.61
C ARG A 237 -13.87 2.47 -22.37
#